data_3bc7e85e42e8b73d9e9963b4953b7f0c
#
_entry.id   3bc7e85e42e8b73d9e9963b4953b7f0c
#
_cell.length_a   1.000
_cell.length_b   1.000
_cell.length_c   1.000
_cell.angle_alpha   90.00
_cell.angle_beta   90.00
_cell.angle_gamma   90.00
#
_symmetry.space_group_name_H-M   'P 1'
#
loop_
_entity.id
_entity.type
_entity.pdbx_description
1 polymer ?
#
loop_
_entity_poly.entity_id
_entity_poly.type
_entity_poly.pdbx_seq_one_letter_code
_entity_poly.pdbx_strand_id
1 'polypeptide(L)'
;MQRFSKKRQAILDCLRSTDCHPTAEWIYRTLKPSYPDLSLATVYRNLGEFEEAGQIISVGVVDGQKRYDGNILPHAHATCTVCGRIFDLRSLPDTAGLIAAVLKETGIRVTETCLSFRGICAECRNLKSEKDTP
;
A
#
# COMPACT_ATOMS: atom_id res chain seq x y z
N MET A 1 11.80 19.80 15.73
CA MET A 1 12.74 18.72 15.37
C MET A 1 12.32 17.42 16.03
N GLN A 2 12.10 16.42 15.24
CA GLN A 2 11.67 15.16 15.79
C GLN A 2 12.83 14.39 16.40
N ARG A 3 12.56 13.86 17.57
CA ARG A 3 13.55 13.08 18.29
C ARG A 3 13.78 11.75 17.61
N PHE A 4 15.04 11.35 17.43
CA PHE A 4 15.36 10.03 16.94
C PHE A 4 14.80 8.98 17.89
N SER A 5 14.11 7.99 17.32
CA SER A 5 13.53 6.90 18.08
C SER A 5 13.85 5.59 17.38
N LYS A 6 14.38 4.62 18.12
CA LYS A 6 14.67 3.30 17.57
C LYS A 6 13.38 2.61 17.12
N LYS A 7 12.29 2.79 17.85
CA LYS A 7 11.00 2.22 17.49
C LYS A 7 10.48 2.83 16.20
N ARG A 8 10.58 4.15 16.07
CA ARG A 8 10.15 4.87 14.88
C ARG A 8 10.92 4.39 13.66
N GLN A 9 12.22 4.29 13.77
CA GLN A 9 13.07 3.81 12.66
C GLN A 9 12.77 2.35 12.33
N ALA A 10 12.55 1.52 13.35
CA ALA A 10 12.23 0.11 13.14
C ALA A 10 10.92 -0.06 12.38
N ILE A 11 9.92 0.77 12.67
CA ILE A 11 8.63 0.73 11.96
C ILE A 11 8.84 1.04 10.48
N LEU A 12 9.59 2.10 10.19
CA LEU A 12 9.86 2.51 8.81
C LEU A 12 10.68 1.44 8.06
N ASP A 13 11.72 0.91 8.70
CA ASP A 13 12.55 -0.13 8.10
C ASP A 13 11.77 -1.41 7.86
N CYS A 14 10.89 -1.78 8.78
CA CYS A 14 10.03 -2.95 8.64
C CYS A 14 9.14 -2.81 7.41
N LEU A 15 8.53 -1.64 7.24
CA LEU A 15 7.67 -1.37 6.10
C LEU A 15 8.43 -1.39 4.79
N ARG A 16 9.63 -0.80 4.77
CA ARG A 16 10.48 -0.74 3.58
C ARG A 16 11.09 -2.08 3.19
N SER A 17 11.19 -3.00 4.15
CA SER A 17 11.81 -4.30 3.91
C SER A 17 10.85 -5.35 3.36
N THR A 18 9.56 -5.03 3.27
CA THR A 18 8.56 -5.97 2.78
C THR A 18 7.79 -5.39 1.61
N ASP A 19 7.31 -6.26 0.72
CA ASP A 19 6.43 -5.87 -0.37
C ASP A 19 5.02 -6.45 -0.20
N CYS A 20 4.69 -6.93 1.00
CA CYS A 20 3.36 -7.47 1.25
C CYS A 20 2.29 -6.39 1.53
N HIS A 21 2.68 -5.13 1.57
CA HIS A 21 1.78 -4.00 1.85
C HIS A 21 1.04 -4.20 3.17
N PRO A 22 1.76 -4.19 4.30
CA PRO A 22 1.21 -4.63 5.57
C PRO A 22 0.23 -3.66 6.19
N THR A 23 -0.55 -4.18 7.14
CA THR A 23 -1.35 -3.38 8.04
C THR A 23 -0.51 -2.93 9.23
N ALA A 24 -1.02 -1.98 10.00
CA ALA A 24 -0.37 -1.57 11.25
C ALA A 24 -0.22 -2.74 12.22
N GLU A 25 -1.23 -3.60 12.29
CA GLU A 25 -1.20 -4.77 13.17
C GLU A 25 -0.10 -5.75 12.78
N TRP A 26 0.09 -5.97 11.48
CA TRP A 26 1.16 -6.85 10.99
C TRP A 26 2.53 -6.33 11.42
N ILE A 27 2.75 -5.02 11.27
CA ILE A 27 4.01 -4.37 11.68
C ILE A 27 4.20 -4.52 13.19
N TYR A 28 3.14 -4.29 13.95
CA TYR A 28 3.17 -4.42 15.40
C TYR A 28 3.58 -5.84 15.82
N ARG A 29 2.94 -6.86 15.25
CA ARG A 29 3.25 -8.26 15.57
C ARG A 29 4.67 -8.64 15.17
N THR A 30 5.13 -8.12 14.05
CA THR A 30 6.48 -8.41 13.54
C THR A 30 7.55 -7.83 14.47
N LEU A 31 7.34 -6.62 14.97
CA LEU A 31 8.33 -5.91 15.78
C LEU A 31 8.24 -6.18 17.28
N LYS A 32 7.10 -6.65 17.76
CA LYS A 32 6.86 -6.84 19.20
C LYS A 32 7.92 -7.70 19.90
N PRO A 33 8.36 -8.82 19.31
CA PRO A 33 9.40 -9.63 19.96
C PRO A 33 10.71 -8.88 20.22
N SER A 34 11.08 -7.96 19.31
CA SER A 34 12.31 -7.18 19.46
C SER A 34 12.10 -5.89 20.26
N TYR A 35 10.86 -5.44 20.36
CA TYR A 35 10.49 -4.22 21.08
C TYR A 35 9.30 -4.50 21.99
N PRO A 36 9.54 -5.19 23.14
CA PRO A 36 8.41 -5.67 23.97
C PRO A 36 7.51 -4.57 24.51
N ASP A 37 8.01 -3.34 24.60
CA ASP A 37 7.22 -2.19 25.09
C ASP A 37 6.53 -1.42 23.96
N LEU A 38 6.62 -1.91 22.71
CA LEU A 38 5.94 -1.30 21.59
C LEU A 38 4.42 -1.47 21.72
N SER A 39 3.66 -0.41 21.52
CA SER A 39 2.19 -0.46 21.50
C SER A 39 1.67 -0.30 20.10
N LEU A 40 0.48 -0.83 19.87
CA LEU A 40 -0.20 -0.68 18.57
C LEU A 40 -0.50 0.80 18.28
N ALA A 41 -0.85 1.57 19.32
CA ALA A 41 -1.09 3.01 19.17
C ALA A 41 0.16 3.74 18.68
N THR A 42 1.33 3.34 19.15
CA THR A 42 2.60 3.92 18.69
C THR A 42 2.82 3.63 17.20
N VAL A 43 2.50 2.41 16.76
CA VAL A 43 2.63 2.05 15.34
C VAL A 43 1.71 2.92 14.50
N TYR A 44 0.45 3.03 14.86
CA TYR A 44 -0.51 3.86 14.11
C TYR A 44 -0.07 5.33 14.05
N ARG A 45 0.39 5.87 15.18
CA ARG A 45 0.84 7.26 15.24
C ARG A 45 2.02 7.51 14.30
N ASN A 46 3.01 6.63 14.34
CA ASN A 46 4.19 6.79 13.49
C ASN A 46 3.85 6.62 12.01
N LEU A 47 2.98 5.67 11.67
CA LEU A 47 2.56 5.49 10.28
C LEU A 47 1.84 6.74 9.76
N GLY A 48 0.98 7.35 10.59
CA GLY A 48 0.30 8.59 10.22
C GLY A 48 1.28 9.73 9.97
N GLU A 49 2.30 9.86 10.82
CA GLU A 49 3.33 10.89 10.65
C GLU A 49 4.17 10.65 9.41
N PHE A 50 4.53 9.40 9.13
CA PHE A 50 5.29 9.05 7.92
C PHE A 50 4.47 9.35 6.66
N GLU A 51 3.19 9.06 6.68
CA GLU A 51 2.29 9.31 5.55
C GLU A 51 2.19 10.82 5.29
N GLU A 52 2.00 11.62 6.33
CA GLU A 52 1.95 13.08 6.20
C GLU A 52 3.25 13.66 5.67
N ALA A 53 4.39 13.07 6.05
CA ALA A 53 5.69 13.52 5.58
C ALA A 53 6.04 13.02 4.18
N GLY A 54 5.19 12.19 3.57
CA GLY A 54 5.44 11.66 2.24
C GLY A 54 6.46 10.54 2.19
N GLN A 55 6.79 9.96 3.33
CA GLN A 55 7.80 8.88 3.41
C GLN A 55 7.21 7.50 3.12
N ILE A 56 5.90 7.37 3.29
CA ILE A 56 5.16 6.16 2.94
C ILE A 56 3.83 6.56 2.34
N ILE A 57 3.16 5.60 1.70
CA ILE A 57 1.81 5.84 1.16
C ILE A 57 0.86 4.76 1.67
N SER A 58 -0.42 5.09 1.68
CA SER A 58 -1.49 4.14 1.90
C SER A 58 -1.95 3.63 0.53
N VAL A 59 -2.05 2.32 0.38
CA VAL A 59 -2.39 1.73 -0.92
C VAL A 59 -3.82 1.17 -0.96
N GLY A 60 -4.61 1.43 0.06
CA GLY A 60 -6.01 1.05 0.09
C GLY A 60 -6.42 0.47 1.43
N VAL A 61 -7.69 0.12 1.52
CA VAL A 61 -8.27 -0.49 2.71
C VAL A 61 -8.79 -1.87 2.33
N VAL A 62 -8.34 -2.90 3.03
CA VAL A 62 -8.78 -4.27 2.81
C VAL A 62 -9.30 -4.80 4.14
N ASP A 63 -10.52 -5.31 4.15
CA ASP A 63 -11.19 -5.81 5.35
C ASP A 63 -11.21 -4.79 6.48
N GLY A 64 -11.46 -3.53 6.14
CA GLY A 64 -11.52 -2.44 7.11
C GLY A 64 -10.16 -1.98 7.63
N GLN A 65 -9.06 -2.55 7.14
CA GLN A 65 -7.72 -2.20 7.57
C GLN A 65 -6.93 -1.53 6.46
N LYS A 66 -6.30 -0.42 6.83
CA LYS A 66 -5.47 0.34 5.90
C LYS A 66 -4.15 -0.40 5.64
N ARG A 67 -3.77 -0.47 4.38
CA ARG A 67 -2.52 -1.10 3.95
C ARG A 67 -1.51 -0.02 3.57
N TYR A 68 -0.24 -0.29 3.82
CA TYR A 68 0.81 0.71 3.65
C TYR A 68 1.91 0.20 2.73
N ASP A 69 2.61 1.13 2.09
CA ASP A 69 3.74 0.83 1.24
C ASP A 69 4.86 1.83 1.51
N GLY A 70 6.05 1.32 1.78
CA GLY A 70 7.24 2.14 1.97
C GLY A 70 7.89 2.57 0.67
N ASN A 71 7.42 2.05 -0.47
CA ASN A 71 7.91 2.44 -1.77
C ASN A 71 7.06 3.59 -2.30
N ILE A 72 7.63 4.79 -2.30
CA ILE A 72 6.93 5.99 -2.72
C ILE A 72 7.12 6.30 -4.19
N LEU A 73 7.86 5.47 -4.92
CA LEU A 73 8.03 5.67 -6.37
C LEU A 73 6.70 5.40 -7.07
N PRO A 74 6.38 6.16 -8.13
CA PRO A 74 5.13 5.95 -8.86
C PRO A 74 5.04 4.52 -9.39
N HIS A 75 3.96 3.84 -9.03
CA HIS A 75 3.66 2.52 -9.55
C HIS A 75 2.17 2.25 -9.35
N ALA A 76 1.66 1.26 -10.08
CA ALA A 76 0.27 0.85 -9.94
C ALA A 76 0.18 -0.35 -9.01
N HIS A 77 -0.99 -0.55 -8.44
CA HIS A 77 -1.27 -1.68 -7.55
C HIS A 77 -2.49 -2.44 -8.04
N ALA A 78 -2.48 -3.75 -7.80
CA ALA A 78 -3.65 -4.60 -8.03
C ALA A 78 -3.97 -5.34 -6.74
N THR A 79 -5.20 -5.23 -6.28
CA THR A 79 -5.66 -5.85 -5.04
C THR A 79 -6.58 -7.02 -5.34
N CYS A 80 -6.28 -8.18 -4.75
CA CYS A 80 -7.18 -9.32 -4.83
C CYS A 80 -8.34 -9.12 -3.86
N THR A 81 -9.57 -9.16 -4.37
CA THR A 81 -10.75 -8.97 -3.54
C THR A 81 -11.09 -10.18 -2.70
N VAL A 82 -10.48 -11.33 -2.98
CA VAL A 82 -10.73 -12.57 -2.25
C VAL A 82 -9.77 -12.75 -1.08
N CYS A 83 -8.45 -12.68 -1.34
CA CYS A 83 -7.45 -12.91 -0.30
C CYS A 83 -6.84 -11.63 0.27
N GLY A 84 -7.13 -10.48 -0.33
CA GLY A 84 -6.64 -9.20 0.17
C GLY A 84 -5.19 -8.86 -0.18
N ARG A 85 -4.48 -9.74 -0.90
CA ARG A 85 -3.10 -9.44 -1.28
C ARG A 85 -3.04 -8.28 -2.26
N ILE A 86 -1.99 -7.48 -2.12
CA ILE A 86 -1.74 -6.35 -2.99
C ILE A 86 -0.46 -6.60 -3.76
N PHE A 87 -0.54 -6.45 -5.07
CA PHE A 87 0.57 -6.67 -5.99
C PHE A 87 1.01 -5.33 -6.59
N ASP A 88 2.31 -5.10 -6.64
CA ASP A 88 2.86 -3.94 -7.32
C ASP A 88 3.01 -4.22 -8.80
N LEU A 89 2.56 -3.29 -9.62
CA LEU A 89 2.81 -3.32 -11.05
C LEU A 89 4.02 -2.44 -11.31
N ARG A 90 5.17 -3.06 -11.49
CA ARG A 90 6.45 -2.33 -11.56
C ARG A 90 6.73 -1.69 -12.92
N SER A 91 6.10 -2.21 -13.96
CA SER A 91 6.21 -1.65 -15.30
C SER A 91 4.95 -0.87 -15.61
N LEU A 92 4.99 0.44 -15.39
CA LEU A 92 3.83 1.28 -15.69
C LEU A 92 3.71 1.47 -17.19
N PRO A 93 2.52 1.19 -17.76
CA PRO A 93 2.26 1.56 -19.14
C PRO A 93 2.29 3.07 -19.31
N ASP A 94 2.47 3.53 -20.53
CA ASP A 94 2.40 4.96 -20.83
C ASP A 94 0.99 5.48 -20.52
N THR A 95 0.90 6.41 -19.59
CA THR A 95 -0.39 7.01 -19.21
C THR A 95 -0.64 8.36 -19.86
N ALA A 96 0.22 8.77 -20.79
CA ALA A 96 0.10 10.09 -21.42
C ALA A 96 -1.26 10.29 -22.11
N GLY A 97 -1.78 9.22 -22.75
CA GLY A 97 -3.09 9.27 -23.37
C GLY A 97 -4.22 9.51 -22.40
N LEU A 98 -4.12 8.88 -21.22
CA LEU A 98 -5.13 9.06 -20.17
C LEU A 98 -5.09 10.48 -19.61
N ILE A 99 -3.90 11.01 -19.38
CA ILE A 99 -3.71 12.36 -18.88
C ILE A 99 -4.25 13.39 -19.86
N ALA A 100 -3.96 13.19 -21.15
CA ALA A 100 -4.47 14.07 -22.20
C ALA A 100 -6.00 14.04 -22.27
N ALA A 101 -6.60 12.85 -22.10
CA ALA A 101 -8.05 12.72 -22.10
C ALA A 101 -8.70 13.47 -20.93
N VAL A 102 -8.10 13.40 -19.76
CA VAL A 102 -8.61 14.13 -18.59
C VAL A 102 -8.60 15.63 -18.85
N LEU A 103 -7.50 16.16 -19.41
CA LEU A 103 -7.41 17.57 -19.73
C LEU A 103 -8.47 17.99 -20.76
N LYS A 104 -8.61 17.18 -21.81
CA LYS A 104 -9.54 17.47 -22.90
C LYS A 104 -11.00 17.47 -22.42
N GLU A 105 -11.37 16.48 -21.62
CA GLU A 105 -12.77 16.30 -21.21
C GLU A 105 -13.16 17.17 -20.03
N THR A 106 -12.25 17.47 -19.13
CA THR A 106 -12.57 18.15 -17.87
C THR A 106 -11.87 19.49 -17.68
N GLY A 107 -10.82 19.77 -18.46
CA GLY A 107 -10.02 20.96 -18.26
C GLY A 107 -9.03 20.84 -17.09
N ILE A 108 -9.00 19.71 -16.42
CA ILE A 108 -8.09 19.49 -15.29
C ILE A 108 -6.69 19.19 -15.81
N ARG A 109 -5.71 19.93 -15.30
CA ARG A 109 -4.31 19.67 -15.55
C ARG A 109 -3.82 18.68 -14.48
N VAL A 110 -3.54 17.47 -14.89
CA VAL A 110 -3.16 16.40 -13.97
C VAL A 110 -1.78 16.68 -13.37
N THR A 111 -1.69 16.67 -12.05
CA THR A 111 -0.42 16.84 -11.33
C THR A 111 0.09 15.52 -10.76
N GLU A 112 -0.78 14.55 -10.55
CA GLU A 112 -0.38 13.21 -10.13
C GLU A 112 -1.40 12.18 -10.63
N THR A 113 -0.93 10.95 -10.80
CA THR A 113 -1.76 9.85 -11.28
C THR A 113 -1.63 8.67 -10.33
N CYS A 114 -2.75 8.15 -9.90
CA CYS A 114 -2.80 6.94 -9.09
C CYS A 114 -3.60 5.88 -9.85
N LEU A 115 -2.98 4.72 -10.10
CA LEU A 115 -3.66 3.60 -10.76
C LEU A 115 -3.82 2.47 -9.77
N SER A 116 -5.05 2.01 -9.61
CA SER A 116 -5.37 0.92 -8.72
C SER A 116 -6.36 0.01 -9.39
N PHE A 117 -6.09 -1.30 -9.33
CA PHE A 117 -6.94 -2.31 -9.93
C PHE A 117 -7.43 -3.25 -8.85
N ARG A 118 -8.63 -3.78 -9.03
CA ARG A 118 -9.22 -4.76 -8.13
C ARG A 118 -9.69 -5.94 -8.95
N GLY A 119 -9.42 -7.13 -8.45
CA GLY A 119 -9.81 -8.33 -9.17
C GLY A 119 -9.52 -9.57 -8.34
N ILE A 120 -9.33 -10.69 -9.01
CA ILE A 120 -9.08 -11.98 -8.36
C ILE A 120 -7.71 -12.46 -8.79
N CYS A 121 -6.81 -12.71 -7.83
CA CYS A 121 -5.45 -13.12 -8.14
C CYS A 121 -5.42 -14.54 -8.72
N ALA A 122 -4.26 -14.90 -9.29
CA ALA A 122 -4.11 -16.19 -9.97
C ALA A 122 -4.41 -17.37 -9.05
N GLU A 123 -3.92 -17.33 -7.81
CA GLU A 123 -4.21 -18.40 -6.85
C GLU A 123 -5.69 -18.54 -6.56
N CYS A 124 -6.36 -17.42 -6.25
CA CYS A 124 -7.79 -17.45 -5.93
C CYS A 124 -8.63 -17.82 -7.13
N ARG A 125 -8.21 -17.38 -8.32
CA ARG A 125 -8.89 -17.73 -9.56
C ARG A 125 -8.79 -19.23 -9.82
N ASN A 126 -7.63 -19.82 -9.58
CA ASN A 126 -7.45 -21.25 -9.75
C ASN A 126 -8.29 -22.08 -8.76
N LEU A 127 -8.45 -21.60 -7.53
CA LEU A 127 -9.30 -22.24 -6.56
C LEU A 127 -10.77 -22.25 -6.94
N LYS A 128 -11.20 -21.27 -7.74
CA LYS A 128 -12.59 -21.13 -8.18
C LYS A 128 -12.81 -21.49 -9.63
N SER A 129 -11.76 -21.86 -10.34
CA SER A 129 -11.76 -21.93 -11.80
C SER A 129 -12.87 -22.77 -12.40
N GLU A 130 -13.27 -23.83 -11.74
CA GLU A 130 -14.30 -24.74 -12.28
C GLU A 130 -15.71 -24.26 -12.01
N LYS A 131 -15.89 -23.35 -11.05
CA LYS A 131 -17.22 -22.91 -10.62
C LYS A 131 -17.58 -21.54 -11.19
N ASP A 132 -16.59 -20.73 -11.50
CA ASP A 132 -16.80 -19.33 -11.89
C ASP A 132 -16.32 -19.07 -13.31
N THR A 133 -16.50 -20.03 -14.19
CA THR A 133 -16.19 -19.82 -15.59
C THR A 133 -17.19 -18.81 -16.16
N PRO A 134 -16.72 -17.70 -16.67
CA PRO A 134 -17.63 -16.74 -17.31
C PRO A 134 -18.27 -17.32 -18.52
#